data_3fd19dbc2a5ecc3bf56f6b010c6eb8c4
#
_entry.id   3fd19dbc2a5ecc3bf56f6b010c6eb8c4
#
_cell.length_a   1.000
_cell.length_b   1.000
_cell.length_c   1.000
_cell.angle_alpha   90.00
_cell.angle_beta   90.00
_cell.angle_gamma   90.00
#
_symmetry.space_group_name_H-M   'P 1'
#
loop_
_entity.id
_entity.type
_entity.pdbx_description
1 polymer ?
#
loop_
_entity_poly.entity_id
_entity_poly.type
_entity_poly.pdbx_seq_one_letter_code
_entity_poly.pdbx_strand_id
1 'polypeptide(L)'
;MYDMNDLVSFVKLVECGYLTEAARALGVSKSTLSRRITHLEETVGQPLLLRQSNKMHVNEAGTTFYPHAKTILGAAKKAQEQVDYLKEVVSGELNVGIFSGLVRSWFPKELLAFSEQYPDVQINLKSVTQFEETKECDVTIWLGETHASHFKEEMIGRLTCSLYASKRYLSRYSFPISIDELEDLDWVNMHHFYQPQGDIILAHVDNGDRVIKIAKSNVWTDQIAMQLESIVRAEGVGILPDYMVEMREKHHPGEVIKVLPQWELPPLPIYLLYPYGSQPKRALIFLHHFRKATKQILK
;
A
#
# COMPACT_ATOMS: atom_id res chain seq x y z
N MET A 1 -18.32 -12.75 -31.95
CA MET A 1 -17.45 -11.74 -31.30
C MET A 1 -17.92 -11.62 -29.89
N TYR A 2 -17.02 -11.58 -28.89
CA TYR A 2 -17.40 -11.56 -27.48
C TYR A 2 -18.04 -10.22 -27.09
N ASP A 3 -19.14 -10.28 -26.32
CA ASP A 3 -19.71 -9.08 -25.67
C ASP A 3 -18.85 -8.70 -24.46
N MET A 4 -18.52 -7.43 -24.32
CA MET A 4 -17.68 -6.94 -23.21
C MET A 4 -18.35 -7.14 -21.84
N ASN A 5 -19.68 -6.99 -21.76
CA ASN A 5 -20.42 -7.19 -20.52
C ASN A 5 -20.41 -8.66 -20.09
N ASP A 6 -20.38 -9.59 -21.05
CA ASP A 6 -20.31 -11.02 -20.77
C ASP A 6 -18.92 -11.37 -20.23
N LEU A 7 -17.85 -10.82 -20.83
CA LEU A 7 -16.49 -10.98 -20.33
C LEU A 7 -16.32 -10.41 -18.92
N VAL A 8 -16.82 -9.20 -18.65
CA VAL A 8 -16.84 -8.58 -17.32
C VAL A 8 -17.58 -9.47 -16.33
N SER A 9 -18.74 -10.00 -16.74
CA SER A 9 -19.57 -10.86 -15.91
C SER A 9 -18.87 -12.17 -15.55
N PHE A 10 -18.19 -12.77 -16.51
CA PHE A 10 -17.40 -13.99 -16.30
C PHE A 10 -16.23 -13.74 -15.34
N VAL A 11 -15.40 -12.74 -15.62
CA VAL A 11 -14.23 -12.42 -14.78
C VAL A 11 -14.68 -12.13 -13.34
N LYS A 12 -15.72 -11.33 -13.16
CA LYS A 12 -16.24 -10.98 -11.82
C LYS A 12 -16.81 -12.20 -11.08
N LEU A 13 -17.50 -13.09 -11.80
CA LEU A 13 -18.04 -14.31 -11.19
C LEU A 13 -16.92 -15.27 -10.74
N VAL A 14 -15.84 -15.38 -11.51
CA VAL A 14 -14.65 -16.16 -11.13
C VAL A 14 -13.99 -15.59 -9.87
N GLU A 15 -13.86 -14.27 -9.79
CA GLU A 15 -13.26 -13.59 -8.64
C GLU A 15 -14.08 -13.74 -7.35
N CYS A 16 -15.41 -13.63 -7.45
CA CYS A 16 -16.31 -13.73 -6.30
C CYS A 16 -16.60 -15.17 -5.88
N GLY A 17 -16.61 -16.12 -6.82
CA GLY A 17 -16.99 -17.52 -6.60
C GLY A 17 -18.50 -17.76 -6.38
N TYR A 18 -19.30 -16.72 -6.18
CA TYR A 18 -20.73 -16.79 -5.91
C TYR A 18 -21.53 -15.87 -6.84
N LEU A 19 -22.57 -16.42 -7.46
CA LEU A 19 -23.44 -15.68 -8.39
C LEU A 19 -24.09 -14.45 -7.73
N THR A 20 -24.47 -14.58 -6.47
CA THR A 20 -25.11 -13.49 -5.70
C THR A 20 -24.16 -12.31 -5.45
N GLU A 21 -22.93 -12.62 -5.10
CA GLU A 21 -21.90 -11.62 -4.80
C GLU A 21 -21.44 -10.91 -6.06
N ALA A 22 -21.21 -11.67 -7.14
CA ALA A 22 -20.85 -11.10 -8.43
C ALA A 22 -21.96 -10.21 -9.01
N ALA A 23 -23.24 -10.64 -8.92
CA ALA A 23 -24.38 -9.83 -9.36
C ALA A 23 -24.48 -8.52 -8.57
N ARG A 24 -24.28 -8.56 -7.24
CA ARG A 24 -24.25 -7.36 -6.38
C ARG A 24 -23.09 -6.44 -6.76
N ALA A 25 -21.90 -6.98 -6.95
CA ALA A 25 -20.72 -6.22 -7.32
C ALA A 25 -20.85 -5.52 -8.69
N LEU A 26 -21.61 -6.13 -9.63
CA LEU A 26 -21.86 -5.57 -10.95
C LEU A 26 -23.14 -4.72 -11.03
N GLY A 27 -23.91 -4.58 -9.95
CA GLY A 27 -25.16 -3.84 -9.94
C GLY A 27 -26.26 -4.43 -10.86
N VAL A 28 -26.24 -5.75 -11.10
CA VAL A 28 -27.20 -6.42 -12.00
C VAL A 28 -27.99 -7.50 -11.26
N SER A 29 -29.11 -7.97 -11.86
CA SER A 29 -29.86 -9.08 -11.32
C SER A 29 -29.10 -10.41 -11.53
N LYS A 30 -29.35 -11.41 -10.67
CA LYS A 30 -28.80 -12.77 -10.85
C LYS A 30 -29.20 -13.39 -12.19
N SER A 31 -30.43 -13.12 -12.66
CA SER A 31 -30.92 -13.61 -13.96
C SER A 31 -30.16 -12.97 -15.11
N THR A 32 -29.87 -11.66 -15.03
CA THR A 32 -29.05 -10.96 -16.03
C THR A 32 -27.63 -11.52 -16.06
N LEU A 33 -27.00 -11.69 -14.89
CA LEU A 33 -25.66 -12.29 -14.80
C LEU A 33 -25.63 -13.69 -15.38
N SER A 34 -26.57 -14.55 -14.98
CA SER A 34 -26.67 -15.92 -15.50
C SER A 34 -26.82 -15.96 -17.03
N ARG A 35 -27.68 -15.11 -17.58
CA ARG A 35 -27.88 -15.00 -19.05
C ARG A 35 -26.59 -14.56 -19.77
N ARG A 36 -25.85 -13.62 -19.22
CA ARG A 36 -24.56 -13.18 -19.79
C ARG A 36 -23.53 -14.31 -19.78
N ILE A 37 -23.45 -15.09 -18.70
CA ILE A 37 -22.57 -16.25 -18.65
C ILE A 37 -22.96 -17.29 -19.70
N THR A 38 -24.24 -17.65 -19.79
CA THR A 38 -24.73 -18.61 -20.80
C THR A 38 -24.38 -18.13 -22.22
N HIS A 39 -24.63 -16.86 -22.55
CA HIS A 39 -24.30 -16.28 -23.86
C HIS A 39 -22.79 -16.31 -24.15
N LEU A 40 -21.95 -16.09 -23.12
CA LEU A 40 -20.51 -16.21 -23.27
C LEU A 40 -20.10 -17.66 -23.58
N GLU A 41 -20.63 -18.63 -22.84
CA GLU A 41 -20.36 -20.05 -23.02
C GLU A 41 -20.81 -20.55 -24.41
N GLU A 42 -21.96 -20.09 -24.88
CA GLU A 42 -22.45 -20.33 -26.25
C GLU A 42 -21.49 -19.75 -27.29
N THR A 43 -20.99 -18.54 -27.07
CA THR A 43 -20.05 -17.87 -27.98
C THR A 43 -18.70 -18.55 -28.00
N VAL A 44 -18.23 -19.08 -26.87
CA VAL A 44 -17.00 -19.88 -26.73
C VAL A 44 -17.19 -21.29 -27.30
N GLY A 45 -18.41 -21.79 -27.32
CA GLY A 45 -18.79 -23.13 -27.82
C GLY A 45 -18.66 -24.25 -26.78
N GLN A 46 -18.39 -23.90 -25.52
CA GLN A 46 -18.31 -24.89 -24.42
C GLN A 46 -18.53 -24.21 -23.06
N PRO A 47 -18.96 -24.95 -22.04
CA PRO A 47 -19.07 -24.46 -20.68
C PRO A 47 -17.71 -23.98 -20.14
N LEU A 48 -17.70 -22.89 -19.39
CA LEU A 48 -16.52 -22.35 -18.71
C LEU A 48 -16.60 -22.55 -17.19
N LEU A 49 -17.81 -22.76 -16.67
CA LEU A 49 -18.10 -22.85 -15.24
C LEU A 49 -18.84 -24.15 -14.89
N LEU A 50 -18.52 -24.65 -13.72
CA LEU A 50 -19.23 -25.81 -13.10
C LEU A 50 -20.00 -25.27 -11.89
N ARG A 51 -21.28 -25.65 -11.82
CA ARG A 51 -22.12 -25.36 -10.66
C ARG A 51 -22.03 -26.46 -9.65
N GLN A 52 -21.45 -26.20 -8.49
CA GLN A 52 -21.43 -27.12 -7.36
C GLN A 52 -22.16 -26.51 -6.17
N SER A 53 -23.34 -27.00 -5.87
CA SER A 53 -24.20 -26.43 -4.81
C SER A 53 -24.46 -24.93 -5.05
N ASN A 54 -23.98 -24.07 -4.17
CA ASN A 54 -24.12 -22.63 -4.27
C ASN A 54 -22.87 -21.89 -4.81
N LYS A 55 -21.77 -22.63 -5.08
CA LYS A 55 -20.52 -22.08 -5.63
C LYS A 55 -20.42 -22.30 -7.12
N MET A 56 -19.82 -21.34 -7.81
CA MET A 56 -19.42 -21.44 -9.20
C MET A 56 -17.89 -21.66 -9.26
N HIS A 57 -17.48 -22.77 -9.87
CA HIS A 57 -16.07 -23.10 -10.05
C HIS A 57 -15.73 -23.05 -11.55
N VAL A 58 -14.55 -22.57 -11.88
CA VAL A 58 -14.03 -22.66 -13.24
C VAL A 58 -13.69 -24.11 -13.57
N ASN A 59 -14.06 -24.56 -14.76
CA ASN A 59 -13.57 -25.81 -15.32
C ASN A 59 -12.23 -25.57 -16.04
N GLU A 60 -11.68 -26.57 -16.70
CA GLU A 60 -10.42 -26.48 -17.44
C GLU A 60 -10.47 -25.39 -18.55
N ALA A 61 -11.57 -25.36 -19.31
CA ALA A 61 -11.79 -24.33 -20.33
C ALA A 61 -11.89 -22.92 -19.74
N GLY A 62 -12.61 -22.78 -18.61
CA GLY A 62 -12.70 -21.50 -17.89
C GLY A 62 -11.37 -21.05 -17.32
N THR A 63 -10.57 -21.99 -16.79
CA THR A 63 -9.21 -21.70 -16.30
C THR A 63 -8.32 -21.19 -17.43
N THR A 64 -8.40 -21.80 -18.61
CA THR A 64 -7.66 -21.37 -19.80
C THR A 64 -8.17 -20.02 -20.33
N PHE A 65 -9.50 -19.82 -20.37
CA PHE A 65 -10.12 -18.63 -20.92
C PHE A 65 -9.98 -17.38 -20.03
N TYR A 66 -9.96 -17.54 -18.71
CA TYR A 66 -9.93 -16.44 -17.74
C TYR A 66 -8.79 -15.42 -17.96
N PRO A 67 -7.49 -15.83 -18.12
CA PRO A 67 -6.42 -14.88 -18.37
C PRO A 67 -6.59 -14.13 -19.70
N HIS A 68 -7.15 -14.77 -20.71
CA HIS A 68 -7.44 -14.13 -22.01
C HIS A 68 -8.57 -13.11 -21.89
N ALA A 69 -9.64 -13.43 -21.17
CA ALA A 69 -10.73 -12.50 -20.87
C ALA A 69 -10.21 -11.23 -20.13
N LYS A 70 -9.35 -11.40 -19.13
CA LYS A 70 -8.69 -10.27 -18.46
C LYS A 70 -7.82 -9.45 -19.41
N THR A 71 -7.11 -10.08 -20.31
CA THR A 71 -6.26 -9.39 -21.30
C THR A 71 -7.11 -8.56 -22.27
N ILE A 72 -8.23 -9.09 -22.76
CA ILE A 72 -9.15 -8.37 -23.65
C ILE A 72 -9.75 -7.15 -22.93
N LEU A 73 -10.24 -7.33 -21.71
CA LEU A 73 -10.79 -6.23 -20.90
C LEU A 73 -9.72 -5.17 -20.61
N GLY A 74 -8.49 -5.58 -20.29
CA GLY A 74 -7.38 -4.69 -20.09
C GLY A 74 -7.00 -3.89 -21.35
N ALA A 75 -7.02 -4.52 -22.52
CA ALA A 75 -6.76 -3.86 -23.80
C ALA A 75 -7.85 -2.82 -24.12
N ALA A 76 -9.13 -3.16 -23.91
CA ALA A 76 -10.24 -2.23 -24.10
C ALA A 76 -10.16 -1.02 -23.16
N LYS A 77 -9.83 -1.25 -21.87
CA LYS A 77 -9.59 -0.17 -20.90
C LYS A 77 -8.44 0.73 -21.37
N LYS A 78 -7.32 0.18 -21.80
CA LYS A 78 -6.17 0.94 -22.32
C LYS A 78 -6.54 1.77 -23.56
N ALA A 79 -7.31 1.21 -24.49
CA ALA A 79 -7.76 1.94 -25.68
C ALA A 79 -8.62 3.15 -25.28
N GLN A 80 -9.57 2.97 -24.36
CA GLN A 80 -10.38 4.08 -23.85
C GLN A 80 -9.51 5.14 -23.17
N GLU A 81 -8.57 4.74 -22.34
CA GLU A 81 -7.64 5.65 -21.66
C GLU A 81 -6.78 6.46 -22.63
N GLN A 82 -6.35 5.87 -23.75
CA GLN A 82 -5.61 6.58 -24.80
C GLN A 82 -6.46 7.63 -25.50
N VAL A 83 -7.74 7.33 -25.77
CA VAL A 83 -8.67 8.30 -26.32
C VAL A 83 -8.98 9.42 -25.33
N ASP A 84 -9.16 9.06 -24.04
CA ASP A 84 -9.39 10.03 -22.96
C ASP A 84 -8.18 10.93 -22.72
N TYR A 85 -6.96 10.45 -23.00
CA TYR A 85 -5.75 11.27 -22.96
C TYR A 85 -5.79 12.46 -23.94
N LEU A 86 -6.51 12.32 -25.06
CA LEU A 86 -6.68 13.38 -26.06
C LEU A 86 -7.69 14.46 -25.61
N LYS A 87 -8.48 14.20 -24.57
CA LYS A 87 -9.43 15.21 -24.02
C LYS A 87 -8.65 16.26 -23.23
N GLU A 88 -9.06 17.51 -23.32
CA GLU A 88 -8.49 18.60 -22.51
C GLU A 88 -8.81 18.44 -21.02
N VAL A 89 -9.98 17.91 -20.70
CA VAL A 89 -10.46 17.74 -19.32
C VAL A 89 -9.87 16.45 -18.72
N VAL A 90 -9.30 16.60 -17.53
CA VAL A 90 -8.77 15.48 -16.75
C VAL A 90 -9.90 14.94 -15.86
N SER A 91 -10.36 13.73 -16.15
CA SER A 91 -11.54 13.13 -15.46
C SER A 91 -11.44 11.61 -15.34
N GLY A 92 -12.35 11.03 -14.56
CA GLY A 92 -12.52 9.58 -14.39
C GLY A 92 -11.95 9.03 -13.09
N GLU A 93 -12.08 7.73 -12.87
CA GLU A 93 -11.66 7.06 -11.64
C GLU A 93 -10.14 6.83 -11.59
N LEU A 94 -9.52 7.12 -10.44
CA LEU A 94 -8.12 6.88 -10.13
C LEU A 94 -8.03 6.06 -8.84
N ASN A 95 -7.51 4.84 -8.94
CA ASN A 95 -7.30 3.96 -7.81
C ASN A 95 -5.91 4.21 -7.24
N VAL A 96 -5.84 4.78 -6.03
CA VAL A 96 -4.61 5.16 -5.37
C VAL A 96 -4.39 4.26 -4.16
N GLY A 97 -3.24 3.58 -4.13
CA GLY A 97 -2.74 2.89 -2.96
C GLY A 97 -1.87 3.83 -2.11
N ILE A 98 -2.00 3.75 -0.81
CA ILE A 98 -1.07 4.40 0.11
C ILE A 98 -0.63 3.44 1.19
N PHE A 99 0.68 3.36 1.44
CA PHE A 99 1.17 2.60 2.58
C PHE A 99 0.58 3.15 3.89
N SER A 100 0.06 2.26 4.73
CA SER A 100 -0.72 2.62 5.94
C SER A 100 0.00 3.61 6.86
N GLY A 101 1.32 3.54 6.95
CA GLY A 101 2.14 4.45 7.75
C GLY A 101 2.16 5.90 7.24
N LEU A 102 1.81 6.15 5.98
CA LEU A 102 1.80 7.50 5.39
C LEU A 102 0.43 8.18 5.47
N VAL A 103 -0.63 7.48 5.86
CA VAL A 103 -2.01 8.02 5.90
C VAL A 103 -2.14 9.23 6.84
N ARG A 104 -1.35 9.30 7.90
CA ARG A 104 -1.33 10.42 8.86
C ARG A 104 -0.13 11.34 8.70
N SER A 105 0.49 11.38 7.51
CA SER A 105 1.64 12.22 7.21
C SER A 105 1.23 13.50 6.43
N TRP A 106 2.10 13.97 5.58
CA TRP A 106 1.87 15.05 4.62
C TRP A 106 0.86 14.69 3.51
N PHE A 107 0.68 13.40 3.25
CA PHE A 107 -0.12 12.89 2.13
C PHE A 107 -1.58 13.40 2.09
N PRO A 108 -2.36 13.39 3.19
CA PRO A 108 -3.75 13.85 3.13
C PRO A 108 -3.89 15.30 2.66
N LYS A 109 -2.98 16.18 3.06
CA LYS A 109 -2.97 17.58 2.62
C LYS A 109 -2.78 17.69 1.10
N GLU A 110 -1.82 16.96 0.57
CA GLU A 110 -1.51 16.97 -0.86
C GLU A 110 -2.62 16.29 -1.69
N LEU A 111 -3.24 15.24 -1.15
CA LEU A 111 -4.38 14.59 -1.78
C LEU A 111 -5.58 15.52 -1.91
N LEU A 112 -5.90 16.27 -0.85
CA LEU A 112 -6.99 17.25 -0.88
C LEU A 112 -6.69 18.38 -1.87
N ALA A 113 -5.46 18.91 -1.88
CA ALA A 113 -5.05 19.93 -2.85
C ALA A 113 -5.16 19.42 -4.30
N PHE A 114 -4.82 18.16 -4.55
CA PHE A 114 -5.04 17.54 -5.85
C PHE A 114 -6.53 17.45 -6.21
N SER A 115 -7.39 17.01 -5.28
CA SER A 115 -8.82 16.87 -5.51
C SER A 115 -9.50 18.23 -5.78
N GLU A 116 -9.07 19.30 -5.11
CA GLU A 116 -9.55 20.66 -5.38
C GLU A 116 -9.14 21.16 -6.77
N GLN A 117 -7.93 20.83 -7.21
CA GLN A 117 -7.43 21.22 -8.53
C GLN A 117 -8.06 20.42 -9.67
N TYR A 118 -8.44 19.16 -9.43
CA TYR A 118 -9.00 18.23 -10.44
C TYR A 118 -10.31 17.60 -9.96
N PRO A 119 -11.39 18.39 -9.85
CA PRO A 119 -12.65 17.94 -9.24
C PRO A 119 -13.36 16.83 -10.03
N ASP A 120 -13.07 16.68 -11.33
CA ASP A 120 -13.64 15.63 -12.18
C ASP A 120 -12.88 14.27 -12.07
N VAL A 121 -11.81 14.21 -11.25
CA VAL A 121 -11.11 12.96 -10.94
C VAL A 121 -11.68 12.36 -9.67
N GLN A 122 -12.33 11.21 -9.80
CA GLN A 122 -12.81 10.44 -8.65
C GLN A 122 -11.67 9.58 -8.10
N ILE A 123 -11.19 9.87 -6.89
CA ILE A 123 -10.12 9.13 -6.25
C ILE A 123 -10.71 8.03 -5.37
N ASN A 124 -10.31 6.79 -5.64
CA ASN A 124 -10.55 5.63 -4.79
C ASN A 124 -9.26 5.34 -4.01
N LEU A 125 -9.20 5.78 -2.74
CA LEU A 125 -8.03 5.60 -1.90
C LEU A 125 -8.11 4.28 -1.13
N LYS A 126 -7.07 3.44 -1.26
CA LYS A 126 -6.90 2.18 -0.53
C LYS A 126 -5.65 2.25 0.34
N SER A 127 -5.78 2.00 1.64
CA SER A 127 -4.62 1.76 2.50
C SER A 127 -4.05 0.38 2.20
N VAL A 128 -2.75 0.29 1.94
CA VAL A 128 -2.05 -0.95 1.64
C VAL A 128 -1.02 -1.23 2.74
N THR A 129 -0.91 -2.49 3.13
CA THR A 129 0.06 -2.98 4.11
C THR A 129 1.00 -4.02 3.52
N GLN A 130 0.58 -4.67 2.43
CA GLN A 130 1.33 -5.69 1.72
C GLN A 130 1.53 -5.28 0.26
N PHE A 131 2.67 -5.69 -0.31
CA PHE A 131 3.04 -5.32 -1.68
C PHE A 131 2.06 -5.88 -2.73
N GLU A 132 1.49 -7.04 -2.50
CA GLU A 132 0.51 -7.70 -3.38
C GLU A 132 -0.75 -6.85 -3.61
N GLU A 133 -1.14 -6.06 -2.62
CA GLU A 133 -2.31 -5.17 -2.68
C GLU A 133 -2.13 -4.01 -3.65
N THR A 134 -0.88 -3.65 -3.99
CA THR A 134 -0.56 -2.56 -4.93
C THR A 134 -0.99 -2.87 -6.35
N LYS A 135 -1.16 -4.16 -6.72
CA LYS A 135 -1.55 -4.60 -8.07
C LYS A 135 -2.94 -4.14 -8.49
N GLU A 136 -3.79 -3.77 -7.54
CA GLU A 136 -5.14 -3.26 -7.79
C GLU A 136 -5.19 -1.73 -7.96
N CYS A 137 -4.04 -1.05 -7.78
CA CYS A 137 -3.95 0.40 -7.83
C CYS A 137 -3.35 0.90 -9.15
N ASP A 138 -3.81 2.04 -9.63
CA ASP A 138 -3.22 2.74 -10.78
C ASP A 138 -1.89 3.41 -10.38
N VAL A 139 -1.83 3.93 -9.15
CA VAL A 139 -0.62 4.50 -8.52
C VAL A 139 -0.59 4.11 -7.06
N THR A 140 0.57 3.74 -6.55
CA THR A 140 0.76 3.50 -5.11
C THR A 140 1.90 4.35 -4.57
N ILE A 141 1.70 4.93 -3.40
CA ILE A 141 2.76 5.59 -2.61
C ILE A 141 3.20 4.58 -1.55
N TRP A 142 4.40 4.06 -1.74
CA TRP A 142 4.98 2.98 -0.93
C TRP A 142 6.09 3.49 -0.04
N LEU A 143 6.21 2.95 1.17
CA LEU A 143 7.28 3.22 2.11
C LEU A 143 8.10 1.96 2.37
N GLY A 144 9.42 2.09 2.32
CA GLY A 144 10.36 0.99 2.50
C GLY A 144 10.84 0.37 1.19
N GLU A 145 11.67 -0.67 1.31
CA GLU A 145 12.21 -1.37 0.15
C GLU A 145 11.12 -2.03 -0.68
N THR A 146 11.38 -2.17 -1.97
CA THR A 146 10.47 -2.82 -2.91
C THR A 146 11.17 -3.97 -3.61
N HIS A 147 10.38 -4.97 -4.03
CA HIS A 147 10.83 -6.07 -4.89
C HIS A 147 9.98 -6.15 -6.16
N ALA A 148 9.58 -4.99 -6.67
CA ALA A 148 8.57 -4.84 -7.70
C ALA A 148 9.10 -5.09 -9.09
N SER A 149 9.08 -6.33 -9.58
CA SER A 149 9.40 -6.65 -10.98
C SER A 149 8.34 -6.15 -12.00
N HIS A 150 7.13 -5.82 -11.54
CA HIS A 150 5.98 -5.50 -12.41
C HIS A 150 5.58 -4.04 -12.43
N PHE A 151 6.23 -3.19 -11.65
CA PHE A 151 5.95 -1.77 -11.53
C PHE A 151 7.17 -0.94 -11.92
N LYS A 152 6.90 0.24 -12.43
CA LYS A 152 7.91 1.30 -12.45
C LYS A 152 8.01 1.88 -11.06
N GLU A 153 9.22 1.91 -10.54
CA GLU A 153 9.57 2.42 -9.22
C GLU A 153 10.25 3.77 -9.36
N GLU A 154 9.72 4.76 -8.71
CA GLU A 154 10.30 6.09 -8.68
C GLU A 154 10.44 6.57 -7.26
N MET A 155 11.67 6.68 -6.78
CA MET A 155 11.94 7.22 -5.44
C MET A 155 11.65 8.72 -5.42
N ILE A 156 10.74 9.13 -4.54
CA ILE A 156 10.31 10.54 -4.41
C ILE A 156 10.80 11.19 -3.13
N GLY A 157 11.41 10.45 -2.23
CA GLY A 157 11.96 10.96 -0.99
C GLY A 157 12.41 9.86 -0.05
N ARG A 158 12.82 10.26 1.14
CA ARG A 158 13.21 9.38 2.25
C ARG A 158 12.60 9.87 3.55
N LEU A 159 12.28 8.94 4.41
CA LEU A 159 11.72 9.20 5.71
C LEU A 159 12.76 8.85 6.78
N THR A 160 13.12 9.82 7.60
CA THR A 160 14.00 9.59 8.74
C THR A 160 13.25 8.88 9.84
N CYS A 161 13.90 7.89 10.43
CA CYS A 161 13.40 7.12 11.56
C CYS A 161 14.44 7.12 12.66
N SER A 162 13.98 7.00 13.89
CA SER A 162 14.85 6.92 15.06
C SER A 162 14.31 5.92 16.08
N LEU A 163 15.13 5.56 17.03
CA LEU A 163 14.74 4.74 18.17
C LEU A 163 14.01 5.60 19.19
N TYR A 164 12.89 5.11 19.66
CA TYR A 164 12.05 5.81 20.62
C TYR A 164 11.56 4.89 21.74
N ALA A 165 11.43 5.43 22.93
CA ALA A 165 10.82 4.78 24.06
C ALA A 165 10.03 5.81 24.88
N SER A 166 9.05 5.38 25.69
CA SER A 166 8.40 6.29 26.62
C SER A 166 9.29 6.58 27.82
N LYS A 167 9.14 7.79 28.36
CA LYS A 167 9.80 8.18 29.61
C LYS A 167 9.54 7.18 30.76
N ARG A 168 8.32 6.64 30.82
CA ARG A 168 7.93 5.62 31.79
C ARG A 168 8.68 4.31 31.62
N TYR A 169 8.95 3.88 30.37
CA TYR A 169 9.73 2.68 30.10
C TYR A 169 11.18 2.89 30.55
N LEU A 170 11.81 4.00 30.12
CA LEU A 170 13.19 4.33 30.43
C LEU A 170 13.45 4.52 31.93
N SER A 171 12.45 4.89 32.73
CA SER A 171 12.62 5.00 34.18
C SER A 171 12.89 3.66 34.90
N ARG A 172 12.73 2.54 34.20
CA ARG A 172 13.09 1.20 34.71
C ARG A 172 14.58 0.88 34.56
N TYR A 173 15.32 1.68 33.80
CA TYR A 173 16.72 1.48 33.45
C TYR A 173 17.57 2.70 33.84
N SER A 174 18.90 2.52 33.85
CA SER A 174 19.80 3.65 34.02
C SER A 174 19.88 4.42 32.68
N PHE A 175 19.37 5.63 32.66
CA PHE A 175 19.41 6.48 31.46
C PHE A 175 20.59 7.47 31.56
N PRO A 176 21.34 7.73 30.47
CA PRO A 176 21.18 7.26 29.08
C PRO A 176 21.57 5.79 28.87
N ILE A 177 20.83 5.09 28.01
CA ILE A 177 21.10 3.71 27.62
C ILE A 177 22.29 3.69 26.66
N SER A 178 23.20 2.71 26.82
CA SER A 178 24.27 2.45 25.88
C SER A 178 23.82 1.58 24.69
N ILE A 179 24.61 1.55 23.63
CA ILE A 179 24.32 0.73 22.45
C ILE A 179 24.31 -0.78 22.81
N ASP A 180 25.16 -1.20 23.72
CA ASP A 180 25.29 -2.60 24.13
C ASP A 180 24.10 -3.07 24.98
N GLU A 181 23.43 -2.16 25.69
CA GLU A 181 22.22 -2.47 26.46
C GLU A 181 20.96 -2.58 25.59
N LEU A 182 21.01 -2.12 24.34
CA LEU A 182 19.84 -2.06 23.46
C LEU A 182 19.27 -3.45 23.12
N GLU A 183 20.14 -4.48 23.05
CA GLU A 183 19.73 -5.86 22.76
C GLU A 183 18.92 -6.49 23.91
N ASP A 184 19.13 -6.05 25.14
CA ASP A 184 18.47 -6.57 26.34
C ASP A 184 17.11 -5.93 26.61
N LEU A 185 16.76 -4.89 25.85
CA LEU A 185 15.48 -4.19 26.02
C LEU A 185 14.30 -4.97 25.44
N ASP A 186 13.11 -4.71 25.94
CA ASP A 186 11.88 -5.14 25.27
C ASP A 186 11.64 -4.29 24.03
N TRP A 187 11.22 -4.94 22.94
CA TRP A 187 11.00 -4.26 21.66
C TRP A 187 9.55 -4.30 21.23
N VAL A 188 9.13 -3.24 20.53
CA VAL A 188 7.88 -3.13 19.80
C VAL A 188 8.21 -2.98 18.33
N ASN A 189 7.97 -4.03 17.55
CA ASN A 189 8.45 -4.14 16.16
C ASN A 189 7.34 -4.04 15.11
N MET A 190 7.77 -3.67 13.91
CA MET A 190 6.95 -3.70 12.69
C MET A 190 7.34 -4.88 11.79
N HIS A 191 6.34 -5.55 11.20
CA HIS A 191 6.59 -6.70 10.31
C HIS A 191 7.36 -6.36 9.03
N HIS A 192 7.34 -5.10 8.56
CA HIS A 192 7.83 -4.71 7.24
C HIS A 192 9.00 -3.72 7.24
N PHE A 193 9.39 -3.22 8.40
CA PHE A 193 10.51 -2.30 8.50
C PHE A 193 11.71 -3.01 9.12
N TYR A 194 12.88 -2.87 8.46
CA TYR A 194 14.15 -3.40 8.93
C TYR A 194 14.13 -4.93 9.12
N GLN A 195 14.54 -5.61 8.15
CA GLN A 195 14.76 -7.06 7.97
C GLN A 195 13.87 -8.05 8.74
N PRO A 196 13.31 -9.07 8.08
CA PRO A 196 12.38 -10.05 8.69
C PRO A 196 13.00 -10.87 9.82
N GLN A 197 14.33 -10.82 9.98
CA GLN A 197 15.10 -11.60 10.98
C GLN A 197 15.48 -10.81 12.24
N GLY A 198 15.01 -9.55 12.37
CA GLY A 198 15.18 -8.77 13.60
C GLY A 198 16.52 -8.03 13.73
N ASP A 199 17.42 -8.09 12.75
CA ASP A 199 18.69 -7.36 12.82
C ASP A 199 18.50 -5.91 12.36
N ILE A 200 18.95 -4.95 13.18
CA ILE A 200 18.90 -3.52 12.88
C ILE A 200 20.33 -3.01 12.72
N ILE A 201 20.59 -2.26 11.65
CA ILE A 201 21.87 -1.59 11.45
C ILE A 201 21.73 -0.16 11.96
N LEU A 202 22.60 0.21 12.91
CA LEU A 202 22.73 1.57 13.41
C LEU A 202 24.09 2.13 12.99
N ALA A 203 24.09 3.29 12.37
CA ALA A 203 25.31 3.97 11.96
C ALA A 203 25.68 5.05 13.00
N HIS A 204 26.99 5.20 13.27
CA HIS A 204 27.52 6.28 14.11
C HIS A 204 28.73 6.91 13.44
N VAL A 205 28.81 8.23 13.41
CA VAL A 205 29.85 8.97 12.70
C VAL A 205 31.27 8.58 13.14
N ASP A 206 31.48 8.41 14.45
CA ASP A 206 32.81 8.15 15.02
C ASP A 206 33.08 6.66 15.31
N ASN A 207 32.02 5.86 15.57
CA ASN A 207 32.14 4.49 16.06
C ASN A 207 31.87 3.42 14.97
N GLY A 208 31.53 3.86 13.74
CA GLY A 208 31.15 2.96 12.66
C GLY A 208 29.79 2.28 12.87
N ASP A 209 29.44 1.38 11.96
CA ASP A 209 28.16 0.69 11.99
C ASP A 209 28.11 -0.41 13.03
N ARG A 210 26.96 -0.56 13.68
CA ARG A 210 26.65 -1.65 14.60
C ARG A 210 25.41 -2.40 14.14
N VAL A 211 25.46 -3.71 14.19
CA VAL A 211 24.31 -4.59 13.97
C VAL A 211 23.76 -4.98 15.33
N ILE A 212 22.52 -4.61 15.58
CA ILE A 212 21.78 -4.92 16.82
C ILE A 212 20.80 -6.04 16.52
N LYS A 213 20.87 -7.10 17.32
CA LYS A 213 19.94 -8.23 17.25
C LYS A 213 18.79 -8.00 18.20
N ILE A 214 17.58 -7.96 17.66
CA ILE A 214 16.39 -7.86 18.49
C ILE A 214 16.07 -9.23 19.05
N ALA A 215 16.54 -9.50 20.27
CA ALA A 215 16.36 -10.79 20.92
C ALA A 215 14.93 -11.02 21.41
N LYS A 216 14.22 -9.95 21.81
CA LYS A 216 12.90 -10.05 22.42
C LYS A 216 11.98 -8.94 21.94
N SER A 217 10.87 -9.33 21.34
CA SER A 217 9.79 -8.40 20.97
C SER A 217 8.47 -8.92 21.53
N ASN A 218 7.85 -8.11 22.38
CA ASN A 218 6.57 -8.45 23.00
C ASN A 218 5.40 -8.12 22.07
N VAL A 219 5.60 -7.17 21.14
CA VAL A 219 4.55 -6.72 20.23
C VAL A 219 5.13 -6.67 18.80
N TRP A 220 4.45 -7.36 17.89
CA TRP A 220 4.66 -7.25 16.45
C TRP A 220 3.39 -6.71 15.80
N THR A 221 3.49 -5.68 14.97
CA THR A 221 2.36 -5.05 14.30
C THR A 221 2.71 -4.65 12.88
N ASP A 222 1.71 -4.55 12.01
CA ASP A 222 1.80 -3.95 10.68
C ASP A 222 1.27 -2.49 10.68
N GLN A 223 0.80 -2.01 11.84
CA GLN A 223 0.21 -0.69 12.02
C GLN A 223 1.12 0.22 12.84
N ILE A 224 1.71 1.21 12.19
CA ILE A 224 2.65 2.14 12.84
C ILE A 224 2.00 2.94 13.99
N ALA A 225 0.69 3.19 13.90
CA ALA A 225 -0.04 3.84 14.98
C ALA A 225 -0.13 2.95 16.24
N MET A 226 -0.30 1.64 16.06
CA MET A 226 -0.26 0.67 17.16
C MET A 226 1.13 0.57 17.77
N GLN A 227 2.17 0.61 16.96
CA GLN A 227 3.55 0.64 17.46
C GLN A 227 3.78 1.84 18.36
N LEU A 228 3.40 3.05 17.92
CA LEU A 228 3.51 4.27 18.72
C LEU A 228 2.76 4.16 20.05
N GLU A 229 1.49 3.70 20.03
CA GLU A 229 0.70 3.53 21.25
C GLU A 229 1.31 2.49 22.22
N SER A 230 1.87 1.41 21.72
CA SER A 230 2.55 0.41 22.56
C SER A 230 3.80 0.99 23.22
N ILE A 231 4.61 1.76 22.47
CA ILE A 231 5.77 2.47 23.04
C ILE A 231 5.34 3.45 24.14
N VAL A 232 4.30 4.23 23.92
CA VAL A 232 3.74 5.17 24.89
C VAL A 232 3.28 4.46 26.17
N ARG A 233 2.70 3.28 26.04
CA ARG A 233 2.27 2.45 27.18
C ARG A 233 3.42 1.74 27.90
N ALA A 234 4.65 2.00 27.49
CA ALA A 234 5.85 1.45 28.11
C ALA A 234 6.06 -0.07 27.89
N GLU A 235 5.65 -0.56 26.71
CA GLU A 235 5.85 -1.96 26.32
C GLU A 235 7.28 -2.22 25.79
N GLY A 236 8.03 -1.17 25.42
CA GLY A 236 9.40 -1.30 24.97
C GLY A 236 9.94 -0.14 24.15
N VAL A 237 11.05 -0.39 23.49
CA VAL A 237 11.70 0.48 22.50
C VAL A 237 11.19 0.11 21.10
N GLY A 238 11.07 1.08 20.20
CA GLY A 238 10.72 0.81 18.81
C GLY A 238 11.26 1.88 17.87
N ILE A 239 11.24 1.55 16.57
CA ILE A 239 11.64 2.46 15.51
C ILE A 239 10.41 3.18 14.99
N LEU A 240 10.40 4.50 15.10
CA LEU A 240 9.29 5.34 14.59
C LEU A 240 9.82 6.38 13.61
N PRO A 241 9.03 6.75 12.60
CA PRO A 241 9.32 7.94 11.79
C PRO A 241 9.32 9.19 12.66
N ASP A 242 10.36 10.00 12.52
CA ASP A 242 10.58 11.18 13.35
C ASP A 242 9.39 12.16 13.30
N TYR A 243 8.78 12.35 12.12
CA TYR A 243 7.63 13.24 11.94
C TYR A 243 6.41 12.84 12.83
N MET A 244 6.22 11.55 13.08
CA MET A 244 5.10 11.09 13.92
C MET A 244 5.29 11.47 15.39
N VAL A 245 6.52 11.35 15.86
CA VAL A 245 6.89 11.77 17.22
C VAL A 245 6.83 13.29 17.33
N GLU A 246 7.31 14.03 16.35
CA GLU A 246 7.18 15.49 16.28
C GLU A 246 5.72 15.96 16.31
N MET A 247 4.84 15.28 15.59
CA MET A 247 3.40 15.58 15.64
C MET A 247 2.80 15.29 17.01
N ARG A 248 3.19 14.18 17.64
CA ARG A 248 2.71 13.82 18.98
C ARG A 248 3.22 14.79 20.04
N GLU A 249 4.47 15.20 19.94
CA GLU A 249 5.14 16.13 20.87
C GLU A 249 4.38 17.47 21.01
N LYS A 250 3.71 17.92 19.95
CA LYS A 250 2.88 19.14 19.98
C LYS A 250 1.69 19.04 20.94
N HIS A 251 1.17 17.85 21.17
CA HIS A 251 0.00 17.61 22.00
C HIS A 251 0.32 16.89 23.31
N HIS A 252 1.41 16.14 23.36
CA HIS A 252 1.87 15.31 24.47
C HIS A 252 3.39 15.46 24.69
N PRO A 253 3.85 16.63 25.16
CA PRO A 253 5.28 16.93 25.30
C PRO A 253 6.01 15.97 26.24
N GLY A 254 7.15 15.43 25.81
CA GLY A 254 8.03 14.60 26.62
C GLY A 254 7.49 13.19 26.95
N GLU A 255 6.42 12.76 26.27
CA GLU A 255 5.87 11.41 26.49
C GLU A 255 6.75 10.33 25.88
N VAL A 256 7.34 10.62 24.71
CA VAL A 256 8.23 9.74 23.97
C VAL A 256 9.59 10.39 23.78
N ILE A 257 10.66 9.68 24.09
CA ILE A 257 12.03 10.18 24.08
C ILE A 257 12.86 9.42 23.04
N LYS A 258 13.66 10.14 22.28
CA LYS A 258 14.63 9.55 21.35
C LYS A 258 15.74 8.83 22.14
N VAL A 259 15.91 7.55 21.87
CA VAL A 259 16.93 6.70 22.45
C VAL A 259 18.15 6.71 21.53
N LEU A 260 19.35 6.82 22.08
CA LEU A 260 20.62 6.83 21.32
C LEU A 260 20.62 7.88 20.18
N PRO A 261 20.42 9.17 20.46
CA PRO A 261 20.24 10.20 19.42
C PRO A 261 21.48 10.41 18.52
N GLN A 262 22.64 9.90 18.93
CA GLN A 262 23.89 9.91 18.16
C GLN A 262 23.98 8.77 17.14
N TRP A 263 23.05 7.81 17.17
CA TRP A 263 22.98 6.69 16.25
C TRP A 263 21.87 6.91 15.22
N GLU A 264 22.18 6.65 13.97
CA GLU A 264 21.27 6.87 12.85
C GLU A 264 20.81 5.53 12.26
N LEU A 265 19.54 5.46 11.91
CA LEU A 265 18.96 4.36 11.14
C LEU A 265 19.01 4.70 9.64
N PRO A 266 19.15 3.71 8.77
CA PRO A 266 18.97 3.93 7.34
C PRO A 266 17.59 4.55 7.08
N PRO A 267 17.51 5.67 6.35
CA PRO A 267 16.23 6.31 6.07
C PRO A 267 15.39 5.43 5.15
N LEU A 268 14.09 5.33 5.43
CA LEU A 268 13.16 4.55 4.62
C LEU A 268 12.85 5.27 3.31
N PRO A 269 13.07 4.66 2.14
CA PRO A 269 12.73 5.26 0.86
C PRO A 269 11.21 5.33 0.67
N ILE A 270 10.73 6.38 0.00
CA ILE A 270 9.35 6.54 -0.43
C ILE A 270 9.32 6.44 -1.94
N TYR A 271 8.49 5.56 -2.46
CA TYR A 271 8.34 5.32 -3.90
C TYR A 271 6.95 5.66 -4.40
N LEU A 272 6.88 6.16 -5.64
CA LEU A 272 5.71 6.06 -6.49
C LEU A 272 5.83 4.77 -7.29
N LEU A 273 4.87 3.88 -7.14
CA LEU A 273 4.77 2.62 -7.89
C LEU A 273 3.60 2.73 -8.87
N TYR A 274 3.83 2.42 -10.13
CA TYR A 274 2.78 2.41 -11.15
C TYR A 274 3.13 1.42 -12.28
N PRO A 275 2.14 0.85 -12.98
CA PRO A 275 2.38 -0.14 -14.02
C PRO A 275 3.30 0.37 -15.14
N TYR A 276 4.05 -0.53 -15.78
CA TYR A 276 4.76 -0.20 -17.02
C TYR A 276 3.78 0.13 -18.15
N GLY A 277 4.23 0.94 -19.10
CA GLY A 277 3.46 1.34 -20.28
C GLY A 277 2.81 2.71 -20.16
N SER A 278 1.86 2.99 -21.06
CA SER A 278 1.14 4.27 -21.09
C SER A 278 0.19 4.37 -19.89
N GLN A 279 0.26 5.49 -19.18
CA GLN A 279 -0.62 5.80 -18.06
C GLN A 279 -1.73 6.77 -18.50
N PRO A 280 -2.94 6.66 -17.94
CA PRO A 280 -4.00 7.62 -18.21
C PRO A 280 -3.60 9.03 -17.72
N LYS A 281 -4.12 10.06 -18.39
CA LYS A 281 -3.76 11.48 -18.10
C LYS A 281 -3.94 11.84 -16.63
N ARG A 282 -5.01 11.35 -15.97
CA ARG A 282 -5.27 11.56 -14.55
C ARG A 282 -4.17 10.97 -13.65
N ALA A 283 -3.64 9.78 -14.00
CA ALA A 283 -2.53 9.17 -13.26
C ALA A 283 -1.22 9.94 -13.48
N LEU A 284 -0.93 10.39 -14.72
CA LEU A 284 0.28 11.19 -15.00
C LEU A 284 0.27 12.52 -14.24
N ILE A 285 -0.88 13.18 -14.16
CA ILE A 285 -1.02 14.44 -13.44
C ILE A 285 -0.91 14.21 -11.93
N PHE A 286 -1.49 13.12 -11.41
CA PHE A 286 -1.33 12.72 -10.02
C PHE A 286 0.15 12.47 -9.69
N LEU A 287 0.85 11.68 -10.50
CA LEU A 287 2.28 11.44 -10.36
C LEU A 287 3.07 12.76 -10.38
N HIS A 288 2.76 13.67 -11.30
CA HIS A 288 3.42 14.97 -11.39
C HIS A 288 3.19 15.83 -10.14
N HIS A 289 1.95 15.88 -9.65
CA HIS A 289 1.59 16.60 -8.43
C HIS A 289 2.39 16.11 -7.22
N PHE A 290 2.43 14.81 -7.00
CA PHE A 290 3.14 14.21 -5.86
C PHE A 290 4.67 14.32 -5.97
N ARG A 291 5.25 14.24 -7.17
CA ARG A 291 6.67 14.54 -7.39
C ARG A 291 7.05 15.96 -6.99
N LYS A 292 6.16 16.91 -7.28
CA LYS A 292 6.40 18.32 -6.92
C LYS A 292 6.24 18.55 -5.42
N ALA A 293 5.21 18.00 -4.83
CA ALA A 293 4.93 18.13 -3.40
C ALA A 293 6.06 17.54 -2.53
N THR A 294 6.50 16.31 -2.85
CA THR A 294 7.55 15.64 -2.06
C THR A 294 8.90 16.33 -2.11
N LYS A 295 9.29 16.94 -3.24
CA LYS A 295 10.52 17.76 -3.33
C LYS A 295 10.53 18.96 -2.37
N GLN A 296 9.36 19.44 -1.95
CA GLN A 296 9.22 20.56 -1.01
C GLN A 296 9.18 20.09 0.45
N ILE A 297 8.68 18.90 0.69
CA ILE A 297 8.37 18.36 2.02
C ILE A 297 9.47 17.44 2.53
N LEU A 298 10.01 16.59 1.65
CA LEU A 298 11.01 15.58 1.96
C LEU A 298 12.39 16.06 1.44
N LYS A 299 12.97 17.00 2.15
CA LYS A 299 14.33 17.48 1.86
C LYS A 299 15.37 16.65 2.59
#